data_b74d979d8166395eccfa42da86b3274d
#
_entry.id   b74d979d8166395eccfa42da86b3274d
#
_cell.length_a   1.000
_cell.length_b   1.000
_cell.length_c   1.000
_cell.angle_alpha   90.00
_cell.angle_beta   90.00
_cell.angle_gamma   90.00
#
_symmetry.space_group_name_H-M   'P 1'
#
loop_
_entity.id
_entity.type
_entity.pdbx_description
1 polymer ?
#
loop_
_entity_poly.entity_id
_entity_poly.type
_entity_poly.pdbx_seq_one_letter_code
_entity_poly.pdbx_strand_id
1 'polypeptide(L)'
;MSASDKTTIENLKNGAVTGIKGNAETEYRTGNVNITAEDIGMNVDSALSSTSTNPVQNKVVKTALEDKANISIYGDDSVSLGRKSGTTVGNNSFAFGYNTTASGAYSHVFGYSTVASGGYSHAEGSNAIASALYSHAESSNTAASGVSSHAEGNFTTASNYASHASGKFNATMTTGGSYNNKTGHVFVIGNGTSVTNASNAFSVMYSGVVKAASTITASTAADYAEFFEWEDGNPDAEDRVGKFVTLNGDKISIATSNEDYILGIVSGEPFVLGNGDCDTWNGMYLRDEFGRTILEPAPKIEIDEETGEEKEVFDEDGNIIYEGTRPVLNPDYDPTQQYISRFDRPEWSPVGMLGVLSVIQDGTCKVNGYCCCNSEGIATSCDRNTEGACRIIEVINDKVARVIFR
;
A
#
# COMPACT_ATOMS: atom_id res chain seq x y z
N MET A 1 -43.17 -56.66 22.77
CA MET A 1 -44.26 -55.68 22.90
C MET A 1 -45.32 -56.24 23.82
N SER A 2 -45.57 -55.52 24.92
CA SER A 2 -46.63 -55.87 25.85
C SER A 2 -48.01 -55.58 25.22
N ALA A 3 -49.10 -56.15 25.80
CA ALA A 3 -50.47 -55.85 25.35
C ALA A 3 -50.76 -54.33 25.47
N SER A 4 -50.18 -53.65 26.44
CA SER A 4 -50.21 -52.18 26.62
C SER A 4 -49.59 -51.41 25.44
N ASP A 5 -48.47 -51.88 24.89
CA ASP A 5 -47.79 -51.21 23.78
C ASP A 5 -48.59 -51.31 22.49
N LYS A 6 -49.28 -52.41 22.27
CA LYS A 6 -50.14 -52.60 21.11
C LYS A 6 -51.36 -51.67 21.14
N THR A 7 -51.96 -51.47 22.32
CA THR A 7 -53.12 -50.57 22.48
C THR A 7 -52.69 -49.07 22.25
N THR A 8 -51.55 -48.73 22.73
CA THR A 8 -51.00 -47.37 22.50
C THR A 8 -50.73 -47.10 21.03
N ILE A 9 -50.18 -48.08 20.29
CA ILE A 9 -49.92 -47.95 18.83
C ILE A 9 -51.28 -47.93 18.06
N GLU A 10 -52.27 -48.65 18.50
CA GLU A 10 -53.57 -48.65 17.86
C GLU A 10 -54.35 -47.35 18.09
N ASN A 11 -54.24 -46.76 19.26
CA ASN A 11 -54.74 -45.39 19.56
C ASN A 11 -54.05 -44.28 18.80
N LEU A 12 -52.77 -44.38 18.55
CA LEU A 12 -51.99 -43.47 17.69
C LEU A 12 -52.44 -43.55 16.21
N LYS A 13 -52.75 -44.78 15.70
CA LYS A 13 -53.32 -45.03 14.36
C LYS A 13 -54.70 -44.42 14.14
N ASN A 14 -55.48 -44.35 15.22
CA ASN A 14 -56.84 -43.82 15.14
C ASN A 14 -57.02 -42.38 15.51
N GLY A 15 -55.86 -41.61 15.69
CA GLY A 15 -55.88 -40.21 16.00
C GLY A 15 -56.38 -39.85 17.42
N ALA A 16 -56.62 -40.82 18.26
CA ALA A 16 -57.07 -40.59 19.67
C ALA A 16 -55.97 -40.81 20.67
N VAL A 17 -54.99 -39.90 20.73
CA VAL A 17 -54.04 -39.89 21.84
C VAL A 17 -54.73 -39.30 23.06
N THR A 18 -55.17 -40.18 23.96
CA THR A 18 -55.81 -39.76 25.23
C THR A 18 -54.82 -39.41 26.36
N GLY A 19 -53.57 -39.72 26.19
CA GLY A 19 -52.48 -39.38 27.13
C GLY A 19 -51.18 -40.08 26.78
N ILE A 20 -50.09 -39.56 27.24
CA ILE A 20 -48.72 -40.09 27.08
C ILE A 20 -48.18 -40.43 28.47
N LYS A 21 -47.50 -41.58 28.57
CA LYS A 21 -46.90 -42.07 29.81
C LYS A 21 -45.43 -42.35 29.62
N GLY A 22 -44.57 -41.78 30.45
CA GLY A 22 -43.15 -42.09 30.53
C GLY A 22 -42.89 -43.46 31.16
N ASN A 23 -41.68 -44.04 30.94
CA ASN A 23 -41.34 -45.38 31.38
C ASN A 23 -41.48 -45.63 32.90
N ALA A 24 -41.36 -44.57 33.73
CA ALA A 24 -41.42 -44.61 35.16
C ALA A 24 -42.76 -44.14 35.76
N GLU A 25 -43.72 -43.80 34.93
CA GLU A 25 -45.00 -43.24 35.37
C GLU A 25 -46.07 -44.32 35.55
N THR A 26 -46.91 -44.16 36.56
CA THR A 26 -48.03 -45.08 36.85
C THR A 26 -49.31 -44.67 36.14
N GLU A 27 -49.41 -43.37 35.74
CA GLU A 27 -50.61 -42.83 35.10
C GLU A 27 -50.29 -42.10 33.78
N TYR A 28 -51.28 -41.94 32.88
CA TYR A 28 -51.15 -41.21 31.66
C TYR A 28 -51.32 -39.70 31.88
N ARG A 29 -50.41 -38.92 31.28
CA ARG A 29 -50.54 -37.45 31.23
C ARG A 29 -51.57 -37.08 30.18
N THR A 30 -52.42 -36.11 30.53
CA THR A 30 -53.47 -35.59 29.62
C THR A 30 -53.31 -34.08 29.40
N GLY A 31 -53.80 -33.58 28.27
CA GLY A 31 -53.64 -32.14 27.90
C GLY A 31 -52.34 -31.86 27.19
N ASN A 32 -51.80 -30.62 27.37
CA ASN A 32 -50.50 -30.26 26.81
C ASN A 32 -49.38 -30.93 27.61
N VAL A 33 -48.82 -32.00 27.07
CA VAL A 33 -47.79 -32.80 27.72
C VAL A 33 -46.41 -32.34 27.20
N ASN A 34 -45.55 -31.83 28.10
CA ASN A 34 -44.15 -31.59 27.78
C ASN A 34 -43.39 -32.92 27.96
N ILE A 35 -43.01 -33.53 26.83
CA ILE A 35 -42.27 -34.79 26.80
C ILE A 35 -40.79 -34.49 26.97
N THR A 36 -40.20 -34.96 28.06
CA THR A 36 -38.76 -34.87 28.31
C THR A 36 -38.02 -36.10 27.76
N ALA A 37 -36.70 -36.04 27.63
CA ALA A 37 -35.88 -37.20 27.25
C ALA A 37 -36.07 -38.39 28.20
N GLU A 38 -36.31 -38.15 29.48
CA GLU A 38 -36.57 -39.15 30.51
C GLU A 38 -37.96 -39.82 30.27
N ASP A 39 -38.97 -39.05 29.87
CA ASP A 39 -40.35 -39.57 29.59
C ASP A 39 -40.38 -40.58 28.45
N ILE A 40 -39.48 -40.48 27.48
CA ILE A 40 -39.36 -41.39 26.36
C ILE A 40 -38.27 -42.45 26.54
N GLY A 41 -37.68 -42.51 27.75
CA GLY A 41 -36.64 -43.49 28.11
C GLY A 41 -35.30 -43.22 27.43
N MET A 42 -35.06 -41.97 27.00
CA MET A 42 -33.77 -41.57 26.49
C MET A 42 -32.87 -41.05 27.62
N ASN A 43 -31.84 -41.79 27.90
CA ASN A 43 -30.77 -41.27 28.76
C ASN A 43 -29.89 -40.31 27.96
N VAL A 44 -29.75 -39.07 28.45
CA VAL A 44 -28.92 -38.06 27.80
C VAL A 44 -27.73 -37.80 28.71
N ASP A 45 -26.53 -37.95 28.21
CA ASP A 45 -25.33 -37.68 28.96
C ASP A 45 -25.19 -36.19 29.33
N SER A 46 -24.92 -35.91 30.61
CA SER A 46 -24.62 -34.56 31.08
C SER A 46 -23.16 -34.20 30.89
N ALA A 47 -22.33 -35.13 30.42
CA ALA A 47 -20.93 -34.94 30.10
C ALA A 47 -20.54 -35.76 28.84
N LEU A 48 -19.51 -35.33 28.12
CA LEU A 48 -18.99 -36.13 27.00
C LEU A 48 -18.32 -37.41 27.54
N SER A 49 -18.66 -38.55 26.93
CA SER A 49 -18.05 -39.84 27.25
C SER A 49 -17.69 -40.57 25.95
N SER A 50 -16.47 -41.11 25.87
CA SER A 50 -16.01 -41.91 24.72
C SER A 50 -16.68 -43.31 24.64
N THR A 51 -17.35 -43.72 25.69
CA THR A 51 -17.97 -45.05 25.80
C THR A 51 -19.50 -45.05 25.83
N SER A 52 -20.13 -43.89 26.03
CA SER A 52 -21.59 -43.78 26.01
C SER A 52 -22.15 -43.76 24.61
N THR A 53 -23.27 -44.46 24.41
CA THR A 53 -24.05 -44.42 23.18
C THR A 53 -25.28 -43.53 23.30
N ASN A 54 -25.43 -42.82 24.44
CA ASN A 54 -26.57 -41.93 24.67
C ASN A 54 -26.40 -40.60 23.91
N PRO A 55 -27.49 -39.97 23.46
CA PRO A 55 -27.42 -38.58 22.94
C PRO A 55 -26.91 -37.63 23.98
N VAL A 56 -26.03 -36.69 23.57
CA VAL A 56 -25.50 -35.63 24.43
C VAL A 56 -26.34 -34.37 24.28
N GLN A 57 -26.48 -33.65 25.41
CA GLN A 57 -27.14 -32.35 25.38
C GLN A 57 -26.27 -31.33 24.61
N ASN A 58 -26.88 -30.51 23.77
CA ASN A 58 -26.21 -29.47 23.01
C ASN A 58 -25.31 -28.55 23.89
N LYS A 59 -25.75 -28.25 25.10
CA LYS A 59 -24.97 -27.45 26.06
C LYS A 59 -23.67 -28.15 26.44
N VAL A 60 -23.69 -29.47 26.66
CA VAL A 60 -22.50 -30.27 27.02
C VAL A 60 -21.51 -30.30 25.84
N VAL A 61 -22.01 -30.47 24.62
CA VAL A 61 -21.17 -30.46 23.41
C VAL A 61 -20.52 -29.09 23.23
N LYS A 62 -21.27 -28.00 23.39
CA LYS A 62 -20.76 -26.65 23.32
C LYS A 62 -19.65 -26.41 24.35
N THR A 63 -19.92 -26.69 25.63
CA THR A 63 -18.95 -26.49 26.73
C THR A 63 -17.68 -27.33 26.50
N ALA A 64 -17.83 -28.60 26.09
CA ALA A 64 -16.69 -29.48 25.87
C ALA A 64 -15.85 -29.09 24.65
N LEU A 65 -16.45 -28.52 23.63
CA LEU A 65 -15.72 -27.94 22.47
C LEU A 65 -14.97 -26.69 22.88
N GLU A 66 -15.60 -25.82 23.64
CA GLU A 66 -14.97 -24.62 24.19
C GLU A 66 -13.76 -24.96 25.07
N ASP A 67 -13.90 -25.96 25.98
CA ASP A 67 -12.84 -26.40 26.89
C ASP A 67 -11.66 -27.08 26.16
N LYS A 68 -11.94 -27.91 25.15
CA LYS A 68 -10.89 -28.66 24.43
C LYS A 68 -10.22 -27.88 23.32
N ALA A 69 -10.94 -26.99 22.66
CA ALA A 69 -10.43 -26.24 21.54
C ALA A 69 -10.11 -24.77 21.88
N ASN A 70 -10.39 -24.34 23.12
CA ASN A 70 -10.40 -22.92 23.53
C ASN A 70 -11.20 -22.04 22.52
N ILE A 71 -12.20 -22.64 21.86
CA ILE A 71 -13.08 -21.89 20.96
C ILE A 71 -14.13 -21.21 21.83
N SER A 72 -14.16 -19.90 21.79
CA SER A 72 -15.20 -19.09 22.40
C SER A 72 -16.03 -18.41 21.33
N ILE A 73 -17.35 -18.53 21.42
CA ILE A 73 -18.32 -17.83 20.58
C ILE A 73 -19.03 -16.83 21.46
N TYR A 74 -18.98 -15.57 21.08
CA TYR A 74 -19.59 -14.45 21.81
C TYR A 74 -20.93 -14.07 21.15
N GLY A 75 -21.83 -13.43 21.92
CA GLY A 75 -23.17 -13.07 21.44
C GLY A 75 -23.21 -11.94 20.39
N ASP A 76 -22.06 -11.43 20.02
CA ASP A 76 -21.81 -10.37 19.01
C ASP A 76 -21.18 -10.92 17.72
N ASP A 77 -21.36 -12.22 17.44
CA ASP A 77 -20.82 -12.96 16.30
C ASP A 77 -19.27 -13.03 16.24
N SER A 78 -18.60 -12.76 17.37
CA SER A 78 -17.15 -12.89 17.48
C SER A 78 -16.72 -14.31 17.82
N VAL A 79 -15.61 -14.77 17.26
CA VAL A 79 -15.04 -16.11 17.43
C VAL A 79 -13.60 -16.04 17.88
N SER A 80 -13.19 -16.88 18.84
CA SER A 80 -11.79 -16.99 19.21
C SER A 80 -11.34 -18.42 19.53
N LEU A 81 -10.08 -18.71 19.22
CA LEU A 81 -9.34 -19.89 19.61
C LEU A 81 -7.97 -19.48 20.13
N GLY A 82 -7.74 -19.63 21.46
CA GLY A 82 -6.48 -19.26 22.10
C GLY A 82 -6.31 -17.76 22.38
N ARG A 83 -7.41 -17.00 22.48
CA ARG A 83 -7.42 -15.59 22.89
C ARG A 83 -6.78 -15.41 24.27
N LYS A 84 -6.09 -14.29 24.46
CA LYS A 84 -5.58 -13.88 25.77
C LYS A 84 -6.75 -13.64 26.74
N SER A 85 -6.70 -14.31 27.92
CA SER A 85 -7.72 -14.17 28.93
C SER A 85 -7.83 -12.74 29.46
N GLY A 86 -9.06 -12.27 29.70
CA GLY A 86 -9.34 -10.95 30.28
C GLY A 86 -9.19 -9.78 29.30
N THR A 87 -9.01 -10.02 27.99
CA THR A 87 -8.98 -8.95 27.00
C THR A 87 -10.38 -8.63 26.49
N THR A 88 -10.61 -7.38 26.09
CA THR A 88 -11.84 -6.95 25.43
C THR A 88 -12.04 -7.72 24.12
N VAL A 89 -13.29 -8.05 23.80
CA VAL A 89 -13.70 -8.65 22.54
C VAL A 89 -14.29 -7.55 21.67
N GLY A 90 -13.75 -7.36 20.49
CA GLY A 90 -14.34 -6.44 19.51
C GLY A 90 -15.57 -7.10 18.86
N ASN A 91 -16.58 -6.29 18.52
CA ASN A 91 -17.76 -6.78 17.79
C ASN A 91 -17.35 -7.37 16.45
N ASN A 92 -17.91 -8.54 16.08
CA ASN A 92 -17.61 -9.23 14.82
C ASN A 92 -16.10 -9.51 14.64
N SER A 93 -15.34 -9.66 15.75
CA SER A 93 -13.90 -9.90 15.70
C SER A 93 -13.54 -11.38 15.63
N PHE A 94 -12.37 -11.70 15.06
CA PHE A 94 -11.84 -13.05 14.98
C PHE A 94 -10.44 -13.13 15.56
N ALA A 95 -10.21 -14.08 16.51
CA ALA A 95 -8.91 -14.27 17.13
C ALA A 95 -8.51 -15.75 17.13
N PHE A 96 -7.41 -16.07 16.42
CA PHE A 96 -6.91 -17.43 16.30
C PHE A 96 -5.40 -17.49 16.62
N GLY A 97 -5.02 -18.36 17.57
CA GLY A 97 -3.63 -18.57 17.95
C GLY A 97 -3.43 -18.49 19.46
N TYR A 98 -2.19 -18.34 19.88
CA TYR A 98 -1.85 -18.29 21.31
C TYR A 98 -1.72 -16.86 21.81
N ASN A 99 -2.43 -16.50 22.90
CA ASN A 99 -2.33 -15.21 23.57
C ASN A 99 -2.68 -14.02 22.65
N THR A 100 -3.60 -14.22 21.70
CA THR A 100 -4.03 -13.23 20.72
C THR A 100 -5.09 -12.28 21.29
N THR A 101 -5.18 -11.05 20.78
CA THR A 101 -6.16 -10.04 21.19
C THR A 101 -6.75 -9.33 19.99
N ALA A 102 -8.04 -9.57 19.70
CA ALA A 102 -8.83 -8.84 18.70
C ALA A 102 -9.86 -7.98 19.45
N SER A 103 -9.52 -6.75 19.80
CA SER A 103 -10.36 -5.84 20.57
C SER A 103 -11.01 -4.73 19.74
N GLY A 104 -10.54 -4.51 18.52
CA GLY A 104 -11.21 -3.62 17.57
C GLY A 104 -12.45 -4.28 16.96
N ALA A 105 -13.49 -3.50 16.65
CA ALA A 105 -14.64 -3.99 15.89
C ALA A 105 -14.18 -4.47 14.51
N TYR A 106 -14.70 -5.61 14.05
CA TYR A 106 -14.34 -6.23 12.77
C TYR A 106 -12.84 -6.54 12.62
N SER A 107 -12.10 -6.68 13.74
CA SER A 107 -10.66 -6.95 13.72
C SER A 107 -10.36 -8.44 13.62
N HIS A 108 -9.25 -8.80 12.97
CA HIS A 108 -8.79 -10.17 12.80
C HIS A 108 -7.38 -10.34 13.35
N VAL A 109 -7.13 -11.46 14.04
CA VAL A 109 -5.81 -11.76 14.61
C VAL A 109 -5.46 -13.22 14.41
N PHE A 110 -4.21 -13.46 13.94
CA PHE A 110 -3.65 -14.79 13.82
C PHE A 110 -2.23 -14.85 14.42
N GLY A 111 -1.90 -15.94 15.12
CA GLY A 111 -0.52 -16.23 15.49
C GLY A 111 -0.23 -16.23 16.98
N TYR A 112 0.93 -15.69 17.39
CA TYR A 112 1.44 -15.71 18.77
C TYR A 112 1.54 -14.30 19.34
N SER A 113 0.83 -14.01 20.43
CA SER A 113 0.84 -12.71 21.12
C SER A 113 0.57 -11.51 20.21
N THR A 114 -0.24 -11.70 19.18
CA THR A 114 -0.65 -10.65 18.24
C THR A 114 -1.82 -9.85 18.76
N VAL A 115 -1.91 -8.58 18.37
CA VAL A 115 -2.95 -7.64 18.83
C VAL A 115 -3.51 -6.85 17.64
N ALA A 116 -4.83 -6.90 17.46
CA ALA A 116 -5.57 -6.00 16.57
C ALA A 116 -6.58 -5.22 17.42
N SER A 117 -6.25 -3.97 17.73
CA SER A 117 -7.07 -3.10 18.57
C SER A 117 -7.76 -1.97 17.80
N GLY A 118 -7.32 -1.70 16.59
CA GLY A 118 -8.03 -0.79 15.67
C GLY A 118 -9.28 -1.44 15.07
N GLY A 119 -10.29 -0.65 14.76
CA GLY A 119 -11.44 -1.13 13.99
C GLY A 119 -10.99 -1.59 12.59
N TYR A 120 -11.57 -2.67 12.07
CA TYR A 120 -11.22 -3.25 10.76
C TYR A 120 -9.72 -3.56 10.61
N SER A 121 -8.98 -3.73 11.71
CA SER A 121 -7.55 -4.00 11.68
C SER A 121 -7.24 -5.48 11.57
N HIS A 122 -6.06 -5.80 11.02
CA HIS A 122 -5.57 -7.16 10.89
C HIS A 122 -4.16 -7.28 11.46
N ALA A 123 -3.92 -8.30 12.30
CA ALA A 123 -2.58 -8.60 12.81
C ALA A 123 -2.27 -10.08 12.71
N GLU A 124 -1.13 -10.44 12.10
CA GLU A 124 -0.70 -11.84 11.99
C GLU A 124 0.79 -12.04 12.26
N GLY A 125 1.16 -13.25 12.69
CA GLY A 125 2.55 -13.62 12.97
C GLY A 125 2.88 -13.69 14.44
N SER A 126 3.95 -13.05 14.90
CA SER A 126 4.42 -13.08 16.28
C SER A 126 4.65 -11.68 16.85
N ASN A 127 3.94 -11.31 17.91
CA ASN A 127 3.99 -9.98 18.50
C ASN A 127 3.68 -8.83 17.53
N ALA A 128 2.90 -9.11 16.49
CA ALA A 128 2.42 -8.07 15.57
C ALA A 128 1.29 -7.26 16.21
N ILE A 129 1.29 -5.94 16.02
CA ILE A 129 0.31 -5.03 16.62
C ILE A 129 -0.28 -4.13 15.53
N ALA A 130 -1.59 -4.26 15.28
CA ALA A 130 -2.37 -3.37 14.42
C ALA A 130 -3.30 -2.55 15.31
N SER A 131 -2.92 -1.30 15.63
CA SER A 131 -3.60 -0.51 16.66
C SER A 131 -4.47 0.62 16.11
N ALA A 132 -4.34 0.97 14.86
CA ALA A 132 -5.12 2.03 14.23
C ALA A 132 -6.23 1.45 13.34
N LEU A 133 -7.23 2.30 13.01
CA LEU A 133 -8.30 1.98 12.09
C LEU A 133 -7.74 1.54 10.72
N TYR A 134 -8.26 0.44 10.16
CA TYR A 134 -7.84 -0.14 8.88
C TYR A 134 -6.35 -0.52 8.80
N SER A 135 -5.66 -0.66 9.94
CA SER A 135 -4.23 -0.99 9.94
C SER A 135 -3.96 -2.48 9.76
N HIS A 136 -2.82 -2.82 9.17
CA HIS A 136 -2.37 -4.19 8.97
C HIS A 136 -0.93 -4.37 9.47
N ALA A 137 -0.70 -5.36 10.34
CA ALA A 137 0.62 -5.71 10.84
C ALA A 137 0.89 -7.20 10.67
N GLU A 138 1.98 -7.56 9.98
CA GLU A 138 2.32 -8.96 9.73
C GLU A 138 3.78 -9.28 10.03
N SER A 139 4.06 -10.58 10.28
CA SER A 139 5.37 -11.16 10.59
C SER A 139 5.82 -10.95 12.05
N SER A 140 7.02 -10.45 12.35
CA SER A 140 7.59 -10.53 13.70
C SER A 140 7.86 -9.16 14.32
N ASN A 141 7.24 -8.89 15.47
CA ASN A 141 7.43 -7.64 16.22
C ASN A 141 7.16 -6.38 15.39
N THR A 142 6.13 -6.43 14.55
CA THR A 142 5.71 -5.34 13.68
C THR A 142 4.64 -4.48 14.35
N ALA A 143 4.58 -3.20 14.02
CA ALA A 143 3.58 -2.28 14.56
C ALA A 143 3.00 -1.38 13.47
N ALA A 144 1.70 -1.50 13.20
CA ALA A 144 0.95 -0.60 12.34
C ALA A 144 0.05 0.28 13.21
N SER A 145 0.50 1.52 13.45
CA SER A 145 -0.15 2.47 14.36
C SER A 145 -0.70 3.72 13.66
N GLY A 146 -0.43 3.89 12.38
CA GLY A 146 -1.10 4.89 11.54
C GLY A 146 -2.42 4.34 10.97
N VAL A 147 -3.43 5.19 10.83
CA VAL A 147 -4.68 4.82 10.14
C VAL A 147 -4.34 4.35 8.72
N SER A 148 -4.94 3.24 8.27
CA SER A 148 -4.68 2.61 6.97
C SER A 148 -3.20 2.25 6.74
N SER A 149 -2.39 2.10 7.79
CA SER A 149 -0.96 1.76 7.66
C SER A 149 -0.73 0.26 7.56
N HIS A 150 0.41 -0.11 6.95
CA HIS A 150 0.85 -1.48 6.81
C HIS A 150 2.29 -1.64 7.29
N ALA A 151 2.53 -2.59 8.19
CA ALA A 151 3.87 -2.92 8.69
C ALA A 151 4.17 -4.41 8.51
N GLU A 152 5.21 -4.74 7.75
CA GLU A 152 5.67 -6.11 7.48
C GLU A 152 7.16 -6.29 7.79
N GLY A 153 7.59 -7.53 8.01
CA GLY A 153 9.00 -7.88 8.19
C GLY A 153 9.38 -8.11 9.65
N ASN A 154 10.49 -7.52 10.12
CA ASN A 154 11.00 -7.81 11.46
C ASN A 154 11.32 -6.52 12.23
N PHE A 155 10.64 -6.28 13.34
CA PHE A 155 10.77 -5.04 14.13
C PHE A 155 10.55 -3.77 13.28
N THR A 156 9.52 -3.77 12.45
CA THR A 156 9.14 -2.60 11.65
C THR A 156 7.96 -1.85 12.26
N THR A 157 7.91 -0.56 12.01
CA THR A 157 6.83 0.32 12.50
C THR A 157 6.35 1.24 11.41
N ALA A 158 5.06 1.17 11.08
CA ALA A 158 4.34 2.08 10.20
C ALA A 158 3.42 2.96 11.04
N SER A 159 3.84 4.20 11.32
CA SER A 159 3.16 5.07 12.29
C SER A 159 2.41 6.24 11.67
N ASN A 160 2.56 6.49 10.38
CA ASN A 160 1.89 7.58 9.69
C ASN A 160 0.61 7.08 8.98
N TYR A 161 -0.31 8.00 8.70
CA TYR A 161 -1.51 7.72 7.89
C TYR A 161 -1.12 7.07 6.56
N ALA A 162 -1.82 5.99 6.16
CA ALA A 162 -1.60 5.25 4.92
C ALA A 162 -0.12 4.92 4.61
N SER A 163 0.73 4.79 5.65
CA SER A 163 2.15 4.50 5.46
C SER A 163 2.42 3.00 5.38
N HIS A 164 3.49 2.65 4.68
CA HIS A 164 3.99 1.28 4.58
C HIS A 164 5.43 1.20 5.11
N ALA A 165 5.71 0.21 5.98
CA ALA A 165 7.05 -0.09 6.47
C ALA A 165 7.38 -1.56 6.26
N SER A 166 8.50 -1.84 5.60
CA SER A 166 8.99 -3.20 5.34
C SER A 166 10.45 -3.40 5.74
N GLY A 167 10.96 -4.62 5.59
CA GLY A 167 12.34 -4.96 5.89
C GLY A 167 12.56 -5.28 7.37
N LYS A 168 13.55 -4.63 8.00
CA LYS A 168 13.86 -4.87 9.41
C LYS A 168 14.38 -3.63 10.12
N PHE A 169 13.97 -3.45 11.39
CA PHE A 169 14.43 -2.37 12.26
C PHE A 169 14.47 -1.01 11.55
N ASN A 170 13.34 -0.61 10.95
CA ASN A 170 13.28 0.70 10.32
C ASN A 170 13.44 1.83 11.35
N ALA A 171 14.10 2.91 10.95
CA ALA A 171 14.14 4.11 11.77
C ALA A 171 12.74 4.66 11.98
N THR A 172 12.52 5.30 13.13
CA THR A 172 11.24 5.91 13.47
C THR A 172 10.79 6.82 12.33
N MET A 173 9.57 6.59 11.84
CA MET A 173 8.96 7.50 10.88
C MET A 173 8.77 8.85 11.54
N THR A 174 9.22 9.93 10.86
CA THR A 174 8.98 11.28 11.36
C THR A 174 7.48 11.49 11.54
N THR A 175 7.09 11.86 12.76
CA THR A 175 5.71 12.20 13.09
C THR A 175 5.23 13.39 12.27
N GLY A 176 4.05 13.31 11.73
CA GLY A 176 3.49 14.35 10.87
C GLY A 176 2.57 13.77 9.80
N GLY A 177 2.33 12.47 9.86
CA GLY A 177 1.46 11.79 8.92
C GLY A 177 0.01 11.80 9.37
N SER A 178 -0.61 12.97 9.49
CA SER A 178 -2.05 13.07 9.35
C SER A 178 -2.40 13.14 7.86
N TYR A 179 -3.66 12.93 7.54
CA TYR A 179 -4.19 12.98 6.18
C TYR A 179 -3.66 14.16 5.34
N ASN A 180 -3.44 15.31 5.97
CA ASN A 180 -3.01 16.56 5.33
C ASN A 180 -1.55 16.93 5.59
N ASN A 181 -0.81 16.19 6.41
CA ASN A 181 0.57 16.53 6.70
C ASN A 181 1.55 15.78 5.80
N LYS A 182 2.08 16.46 4.79
CA LYS A 182 2.99 15.89 3.78
C LYS A 182 4.46 15.79 4.24
N THR A 183 4.77 16.00 5.52
CA THR A 183 6.17 15.95 6.01
C THR A 183 6.62 14.56 6.45
N GLY A 184 5.68 13.62 6.65
CA GLY A 184 5.95 12.26 7.09
C GLY A 184 6.41 11.32 5.97
N HIS A 185 6.83 10.11 6.36
CA HIS A 185 7.12 9.03 5.42
C HIS A 185 5.83 8.33 4.99
N VAL A 186 5.69 8.05 3.70
CA VAL A 186 4.63 7.19 3.15
C VAL A 186 5.12 5.77 2.95
N PHE A 187 6.40 5.60 2.61
CA PHE A 187 7.00 4.27 2.39
C PHE A 187 8.41 4.21 2.98
N VAL A 188 8.75 3.09 3.64
CA VAL A 188 10.06 2.88 4.25
C VAL A 188 10.50 1.43 4.11
N ILE A 189 11.77 1.20 3.71
CA ILE A 189 12.43 -0.09 3.79
C ILE A 189 13.53 -0.02 4.86
N GLY A 190 13.31 -0.70 5.98
CA GLY A 190 14.26 -0.78 7.07
C GLY A 190 15.43 -1.73 6.75
N ASN A 191 16.64 -1.36 7.17
CA ASN A 191 17.84 -2.19 7.09
C ASN A 191 18.67 -2.16 8.39
N GLY A 192 18.08 -1.70 9.48
CA GLY A 192 18.73 -1.64 10.79
C GLY A 192 19.16 -3.01 11.31
N THR A 193 20.00 -3.01 12.35
CA THR A 193 20.56 -4.24 12.94
C THR A 193 19.96 -4.56 14.31
N SER A 194 19.31 -3.59 14.95
CA SER A 194 18.60 -3.74 16.24
C SER A 194 17.65 -2.56 16.45
N VAL A 195 16.79 -2.64 17.47
CA VAL A 195 15.91 -1.51 17.86
C VAL A 195 16.68 -0.25 18.26
N THR A 196 17.89 -0.40 18.80
CA THR A 196 18.77 0.73 19.15
C THR A 196 19.66 1.20 17.99
N ASN A 197 19.74 0.42 16.93
CA ASN A 197 20.50 0.74 15.70
C ASN A 197 19.58 0.56 14.49
N ALA A 198 18.46 1.27 14.53
CA ALA A 198 17.46 1.29 13.49
C ALA A 198 17.89 2.22 12.34
N SER A 199 17.61 1.81 11.11
CA SER A 199 17.96 2.60 9.91
C SER A 199 17.07 2.24 8.73
N ASN A 200 17.05 3.10 7.70
CA ASN A 200 16.32 2.90 6.46
C ASN A 200 17.30 2.78 5.28
N ALA A 201 17.14 1.75 4.46
CA ALA A 201 17.82 1.65 3.18
C ALA A 201 17.22 2.60 2.14
N PHE A 202 15.88 2.75 2.19
CA PHE A 202 15.11 3.54 1.25
C PHE A 202 13.90 4.13 1.93
N SER A 203 13.51 5.35 1.55
CA SER A 203 12.26 5.94 2.01
C SER A 203 11.68 6.94 1.01
N VAL A 204 10.36 7.05 1.01
CA VAL A 204 9.59 8.05 0.26
C VAL A 204 8.77 8.86 1.24
N MET A 205 8.81 10.18 1.06
CA MET A 205 8.02 11.12 1.86
C MET A 205 6.70 11.43 1.14
N TYR A 206 5.66 11.84 1.86
CA TYR A 206 4.43 12.37 1.25
C TYR A 206 4.67 13.58 0.33
N SER A 207 5.77 14.32 0.55
CA SER A 207 6.20 15.41 -0.33
C SER A 207 6.78 14.97 -1.67
N GLY A 208 6.89 13.66 -1.91
CA GLY A 208 7.56 13.11 -3.10
C GLY A 208 9.09 13.00 -2.96
N VAL A 209 9.68 13.44 -1.84
CA VAL A 209 11.13 13.29 -1.61
C VAL A 209 11.47 11.81 -1.45
N VAL A 210 12.40 11.32 -2.26
CA VAL A 210 12.96 9.96 -2.19
C VAL A 210 14.35 10.03 -1.58
N LYS A 211 14.64 9.13 -0.63
CA LYS A 211 15.94 8.99 0.02
C LYS A 211 16.45 7.57 -0.09
N ALA A 212 17.66 7.39 -0.58
CA ALA A 212 18.40 6.13 -0.56
C ALA A 212 19.61 6.27 0.36
N ALA A 213 19.88 5.27 1.19
CA ALA A 213 21.01 5.29 2.12
C ALA A 213 22.37 5.07 1.43
N SER A 214 22.37 4.63 0.18
CA SER A 214 23.57 4.30 -0.59
C SER A 214 23.37 4.64 -2.07
N THR A 215 24.26 4.11 -2.91
CA THR A 215 24.29 4.32 -4.34
C THR A 215 23.01 3.82 -5.02
N ILE A 216 22.47 4.61 -5.95
CA ILE A 216 21.49 4.18 -6.93
C ILE A 216 22.25 3.77 -8.18
N THR A 217 22.02 2.54 -8.67
CA THR A 217 22.72 2.00 -9.85
C THR A 217 21.73 1.74 -10.99
N ALA A 218 22.10 2.14 -12.20
CA ALA A 218 21.44 1.70 -13.42
C ALA A 218 22.32 0.69 -14.17
N SER A 219 21.69 -0.20 -14.93
CA SER A 219 22.41 -1.23 -15.69
C SER A 219 22.98 -0.71 -17.01
N THR A 220 22.33 0.25 -17.64
CA THR A 220 22.61 0.74 -19.01
C THR A 220 22.69 2.23 -19.13
N ALA A 221 21.79 2.97 -18.49
CA ALA A 221 21.72 4.42 -18.57
C ALA A 221 22.82 5.09 -17.70
N ALA A 222 23.41 6.17 -18.20
CA ALA A 222 24.56 6.83 -17.56
C ALA A 222 24.52 8.36 -17.70
N ASP A 223 23.36 8.94 -18.03
CA ASP A 223 23.20 10.37 -18.23
C ASP A 223 22.11 10.99 -17.33
N TYR A 224 22.27 12.28 -17.09
CA TYR A 224 21.25 13.17 -16.55
C TYR A 224 20.58 13.92 -17.70
N ALA A 225 19.28 13.87 -17.77
CA ALA A 225 18.47 14.57 -18.77
C ALA A 225 17.35 15.38 -18.12
N GLU A 226 16.82 16.33 -18.84
CA GLU A 226 15.57 17.03 -18.54
C GLU A 226 14.66 17.04 -19.76
N PHE A 227 13.34 17.06 -19.54
CA PHE A 227 12.38 17.27 -20.62
C PHE A 227 12.37 18.71 -21.08
N PHE A 228 12.46 18.90 -22.41
CA PHE A 228 12.25 20.17 -23.10
C PHE A 228 11.21 20.03 -24.19
N GLU A 229 10.44 21.08 -24.40
CA GLU A 229 9.46 21.17 -25.48
C GLU A 229 10.15 21.59 -26.78
N TRP A 230 9.81 20.94 -27.90
CA TRP A 230 10.28 21.33 -29.23
C TRP A 230 9.62 22.63 -29.67
N GLU A 231 10.40 23.55 -30.24
CA GLU A 231 9.91 24.82 -30.78
C GLU A 231 8.90 24.60 -31.93
N ASP A 232 9.14 23.59 -32.77
CA ASP A 232 8.26 23.17 -33.87
C ASP A 232 7.13 22.22 -33.43
N GLY A 233 7.10 21.81 -32.15
CA GLY A 233 6.11 20.88 -31.61
C GLY A 233 6.22 19.44 -32.11
N ASN A 234 7.21 19.12 -32.95
CA ASN A 234 7.43 17.80 -33.57
C ASN A 234 6.12 17.10 -34.04
N PRO A 235 5.32 17.77 -34.92
CA PRO A 235 3.97 17.32 -35.29
C PRO A 235 3.94 15.96 -36.00
N ASP A 236 5.04 15.58 -36.66
CA ASP A 236 5.18 14.31 -37.36
C ASP A 236 5.72 13.19 -36.47
N ALA A 237 5.91 13.46 -35.20
CA ALA A 237 6.47 12.52 -34.22
C ALA A 237 7.79 11.87 -34.68
N GLU A 238 8.69 12.70 -35.25
CA GLU A 238 10.00 12.23 -35.69
C GLU A 238 10.82 11.72 -34.50
N ASP A 239 11.52 10.59 -34.68
CA ASP A 239 12.53 10.12 -33.76
C ASP A 239 13.80 10.99 -33.89
N ARG A 240 14.03 11.82 -32.87
CA ARG A 240 15.17 12.74 -32.80
C ARG A 240 16.24 12.31 -31.79
N VAL A 241 16.15 11.09 -31.28
CA VAL A 241 17.15 10.53 -30.36
C VAL A 241 18.54 10.57 -30.99
N GLY A 242 19.52 11.01 -30.20
CA GLY A 242 20.92 11.14 -30.63
C GLY A 242 21.24 12.41 -31.43
N LYS A 243 20.31 13.34 -31.57
CA LYS A 243 20.55 14.65 -32.17
C LYS A 243 21.06 15.66 -31.13
N PHE A 244 22.01 16.51 -31.53
CA PHE A 244 22.36 17.70 -30.78
C PHE A 244 21.25 18.73 -30.82
N VAL A 245 20.98 19.39 -29.71
CA VAL A 245 19.96 20.42 -29.61
C VAL A 245 20.52 21.73 -29.04
N THR A 246 19.95 22.83 -29.49
CA THR A 246 20.17 24.19 -28.96
C THR A 246 18.91 24.67 -28.24
N LEU A 247 19.06 25.74 -27.44
CA LEU A 247 17.99 26.34 -26.68
C LEU A 247 17.57 27.67 -27.30
N ASN A 248 16.27 27.86 -27.47
CA ASN A 248 15.66 29.13 -27.87
C ASN A 248 14.56 29.49 -26.82
N GLY A 249 14.86 30.43 -25.92
CA GLY A 249 13.99 30.70 -24.79
C GLY A 249 13.98 29.50 -23.83
N ASP A 250 12.82 28.86 -23.68
CA ASP A 250 12.59 27.64 -22.90
C ASP A 250 12.36 26.38 -23.76
N LYS A 251 12.43 26.53 -25.09
CA LYS A 251 12.23 25.46 -26.08
C LYS A 251 13.50 25.05 -26.76
N ILE A 252 13.49 23.85 -27.33
CA ILE A 252 14.63 23.30 -28.06
C ILE A 252 14.36 23.23 -29.57
N SER A 253 15.44 23.36 -30.32
CA SER A 253 15.49 23.01 -31.75
C SER A 253 16.76 22.20 -32.05
N ILE A 254 16.78 21.52 -33.19
CA ILE A 254 18.00 20.80 -33.62
C ILE A 254 19.11 21.83 -33.85
N ALA A 255 20.27 21.61 -33.26
CA ALA A 255 21.46 22.44 -33.48
C ALA A 255 21.96 22.26 -34.95
N THR A 256 22.37 23.35 -35.57
CA THR A 256 22.82 23.34 -36.99
C THR A 256 24.29 23.68 -37.12
N SER A 257 24.98 23.96 -36.05
CA SER A 257 26.39 24.32 -36.01
C SER A 257 27.01 24.00 -34.66
N ASN A 258 28.31 23.77 -34.60
CA ASN A 258 29.05 23.72 -33.37
C ASN A 258 29.23 25.10 -32.70
N GLU A 259 28.92 26.18 -33.39
CA GLU A 259 28.89 27.55 -32.87
C GLU A 259 27.56 27.86 -32.16
N ASP A 260 26.51 27.03 -32.35
CA ASP A 260 25.29 27.14 -31.60
C ASP A 260 25.56 26.81 -30.13
N TYR A 261 24.77 27.41 -29.21
CA TYR A 261 24.76 26.96 -27.83
C TYR A 261 24.24 25.52 -27.76
N ILE A 262 25.11 24.56 -27.58
CA ILE A 262 24.73 23.16 -27.45
C ILE A 262 24.22 22.89 -26.03
N LEU A 263 22.88 22.75 -25.86
CA LEU A 263 22.25 22.37 -24.62
C LEU A 263 22.58 20.93 -24.22
N GLY A 264 22.48 20.02 -25.19
CA GLY A 264 22.67 18.60 -24.95
C GLY A 264 22.43 17.75 -26.20
N ILE A 265 22.21 16.47 -25.94
CA ILE A 265 21.86 15.46 -26.94
C ILE A 265 20.54 14.80 -26.52
N VAL A 266 19.60 14.62 -27.44
CA VAL A 266 18.35 13.92 -27.15
C VAL A 266 18.66 12.51 -26.67
N SER A 267 18.29 12.22 -25.42
CA SER A 267 18.53 10.92 -24.77
C SER A 267 17.38 9.97 -25.04
N GLY A 268 17.70 8.71 -25.33
CA GLY A 268 16.69 7.66 -25.51
C GLY A 268 16.24 7.03 -24.19
N GLU A 269 17.15 6.95 -23.20
CA GLU A 269 16.91 6.27 -21.93
C GLU A 269 17.81 6.88 -20.85
N PRO A 270 17.43 8.04 -20.26
CA PRO A 270 18.23 8.69 -19.23
C PRO A 270 18.19 7.94 -17.90
N PHE A 271 19.28 8.00 -17.13
CA PHE A 271 19.31 7.46 -15.75
C PHE A 271 18.56 8.35 -14.76
N VAL A 272 18.75 9.66 -14.87
CA VAL A 272 18.00 10.64 -14.07
C VAL A 272 17.31 11.59 -15.02
N LEU A 273 16.02 11.78 -14.80
CA LEU A 273 15.21 12.64 -15.66
C LEU A 273 14.56 13.74 -14.82
N GLY A 274 14.94 14.97 -15.11
CA GLY A 274 14.33 16.19 -14.56
C GLY A 274 13.19 16.72 -15.41
N ASN A 275 12.48 17.71 -14.88
CA ASN A 275 11.34 18.36 -15.53
C ASN A 275 10.29 17.37 -16.07
N GLY A 276 10.18 16.20 -15.43
CA GLY A 276 9.16 15.19 -15.71
C GLY A 276 7.83 15.54 -15.07
N ASP A 277 6.86 14.70 -15.33
CA ASP A 277 5.59 14.65 -14.61
C ASP A 277 5.58 13.45 -13.66
N CYS A 278 4.73 13.50 -12.63
CA CYS A 278 4.53 12.41 -11.68
C CYS A 278 3.09 11.91 -11.82
N ASP A 279 2.75 11.36 -12.99
CA ASP A 279 1.42 10.85 -13.33
C ASP A 279 0.28 11.88 -13.18
N THR A 280 0.63 13.17 -13.17
CA THR A 280 -0.29 14.30 -13.09
C THR A 280 0.16 15.44 -13.99
N TRP A 281 -0.79 16.26 -14.44
CA TRP A 281 -0.46 17.46 -15.25
C TRP A 281 0.47 18.40 -14.49
N ASN A 282 1.56 18.74 -15.12
CA ASN A 282 2.46 19.77 -14.66
C ASN A 282 1.71 21.12 -14.69
N GLY A 283 1.40 21.69 -13.55
CA GLY A 283 0.54 22.88 -13.44
C GLY A 283 -0.77 22.62 -12.70
N MET A 284 -1.02 21.40 -12.24
CA MET A 284 -2.14 21.10 -11.35
C MET A 284 -2.13 21.98 -10.09
N TYR A 285 -0.94 22.28 -9.57
CA TYR A 285 -0.77 23.12 -8.38
C TYR A 285 -0.03 24.41 -8.72
N LEU A 286 -0.42 25.49 -8.06
CA LEU A 286 0.26 26.78 -8.16
C LEU A 286 1.71 26.67 -7.64
N ARG A 287 2.61 27.35 -8.33
CA ARG A 287 4.03 27.49 -7.95
C ARG A 287 4.39 28.95 -7.86
N ASP A 288 5.35 29.28 -6.97
CA ASP A 288 5.94 30.58 -6.93
C ASP A 288 6.98 30.77 -8.06
N GLU A 289 7.57 31.97 -8.12
CA GLU A 289 8.59 32.32 -9.12
C GLU A 289 9.89 31.51 -9.05
N PHE A 290 10.08 30.73 -7.99
CA PHE A 290 11.18 29.80 -7.79
C PHE A 290 10.80 28.33 -8.05
N GLY A 291 9.58 28.07 -8.53
CA GLY A 291 9.07 26.73 -8.82
C GLY A 291 8.60 25.95 -7.59
N ARG A 292 8.56 26.57 -6.39
CA ARG A 292 8.10 25.93 -5.15
C ARG A 292 6.57 25.89 -5.14
N THR A 293 6.00 24.75 -4.77
CA THR A 293 4.54 24.61 -4.61
C THR A 293 4.02 25.58 -3.55
N ILE A 294 3.02 26.37 -3.89
CA ILE A 294 2.31 27.25 -2.95
C ILE A 294 1.40 26.39 -2.08
N LEU A 295 1.51 26.58 -0.77
CA LEU A 295 0.75 25.83 0.22
C LEU A 295 -0.25 26.74 0.93
N GLU A 296 -1.40 26.15 1.29
CA GLU A 296 -2.41 26.78 2.16
C GLU A 296 -2.68 25.90 3.39
N PRO A 297 -3.23 26.43 4.49
CA PRO A 297 -3.67 25.61 5.62
C PRO A 297 -4.67 24.55 5.15
N ALA A 298 -4.49 23.31 5.64
CA ALA A 298 -5.41 22.22 5.33
C ALA A 298 -6.38 21.99 6.49
N PRO A 299 -7.69 21.80 6.24
CA PRO A 299 -8.63 21.38 7.26
C PRO A 299 -8.17 20.10 7.94
N LYS A 300 -8.33 20.01 9.26
CA LYS A 300 -8.15 18.74 9.95
C LYS A 300 -9.29 17.80 9.53
N ILE A 301 -8.91 16.59 9.10
CA ILE A 301 -9.85 15.53 8.73
C ILE A 301 -9.79 14.43 9.78
N GLU A 302 -10.95 14.00 10.24
CA GLU A 302 -11.11 12.77 11.01
C GLU A 302 -11.92 11.78 10.20
N ILE A 303 -11.56 10.49 10.34
CA ILE A 303 -12.27 9.41 9.66
C ILE A 303 -13.28 8.84 10.66
N ASP A 304 -14.54 8.82 10.26
CA ASP A 304 -15.59 8.17 11.01
C ASP A 304 -15.31 6.66 11.11
N GLU A 305 -15.20 6.15 12.33
CA GLU A 305 -14.79 4.76 12.57
C GLU A 305 -15.84 3.72 12.12
N GLU A 306 -17.10 4.13 11.99
CA GLU A 306 -18.18 3.22 11.57
C GLU A 306 -18.41 3.23 10.06
N THR A 307 -18.33 4.39 9.42
CA THR A 307 -18.65 4.56 8.00
C THR A 307 -17.42 4.63 7.11
N GLY A 308 -16.25 4.98 7.67
CA GLY A 308 -15.03 5.27 6.92
C GLY A 308 -15.06 6.61 6.17
N GLU A 309 -16.07 7.43 6.40
CA GLU A 309 -16.19 8.73 5.76
C GLU A 309 -15.25 9.77 6.39
N GLU A 310 -14.72 10.62 5.54
CA GLU A 310 -13.87 11.75 5.93
C GLU A 310 -14.76 12.93 6.39
N LYS A 311 -14.44 13.49 7.55
CA LYS A 311 -15.16 14.64 8.11
C LYS A 311 -14.21 15.74 8.54
N GLU A 312 -14.51 16.99 8.16
CA GLU A 312 -13.79 18.15 8.68
C GLU A 312 -14.08 18.33 10.17
N VAL A 313 -13.06 18.72 10.92
CA VAL A 313 -13.17 18.95 12.36
C VAL A 313 -13.38 20.44 12.62
N PHE A 314 -14.37 20.75 13.47
CA PHE A 314 -14.72 22.11 13.86
C PHE A 314 -14.45 22.33 15.35
N ASP A 315 -14.12 23.54 15.75
CA ASP A 315 -14.03 23.95 17.15
C ASP A 315 -15.42 24.19 17.80
N GLU A 316 -15.44 24.54 19.08
CA GLU A 316 -16.68 24.80 19.82
C GLU A 316 -17.47 25.99 19.27
N ASP A 317 -16.83 26.90 18.55
CA ASP A 317 -17.43 28.09 17.93
C ASP A 317 -17.87 27.83 16.47
N GLY A 318 -17.64 26.61 15.94
CA GLY A 318 -18.00 26.21 14.60
C GLY A 318 -16.99 26.61 13.51
N ASN A 319 -15.75 26.99 13.86
CA ASN A 319 -14.71 27.28 12.90
C ASN A 319 -13.95 25.99 12.55
N ILE A 320 -13.48 25.89 11.29
CA ILE A 320 -12.65 24.77 10.83
C ILE A 320 -11.33 24.75 11.60
N ILE A 321 -10.99 23.60 12.17
CA ILE A 321 -9.67 23.35 12.73
C ILE A 321 -8.74 23.00 11.57
N TYR A 322 -7.59 23.67 11.49
CA TYR A 322 -6.57 23.39 10.47
C TYR A 322 -5.44 22.54 11.05
N GLU A 323 -4.96 21.57 10.27
CA GLU A 323 -3.82 20.73 10.62
C GLU A 323 -2.95 20.49 9.39
N GLY A 324 -1.73 21.01 9.42
CA GLY A 324 -0.80 20.92 8.29
C GLY A 324 -1.14 21.87 7.15
N THR A 325 -0.67 21.53 5.96
CA THR A 325 -0.87 22.34 4.74
C THR A 325 -1.13 21.43 3.54
N ARG A 326 -1.84 21.97 2.56
CA ARG A 326 -2.07 21.31 1.25
C ARG A 326 -1.64 22.23 0.10
N PRO A 327 -1.27 21.68 -1.06
CA PRO A 327 -1.02 22.47 -2.26
C PRO A 327 -2.24 23.26 -2.69
N VAL A 328 -2.02 24.50 -3.12
CA VAL A 328 -3.08 25.32 -3.73
C VAL A 328 -3.31 24.81 -5.15
N LEU A 329 -4.55 24.41 -5.45
CA LEU A 329 -4.95 23.98 -6.78
C LEU A 329 -4.89 25.18 -7.74
N ASN A 330 -4.34 24.97 -8.93
CA ASN A 330 -4.37 25.98 -9.98
C ASN A 330 -5.81 26.15 -10.46
N PRO A 331 -6.36 27.38 -10.48
CA PRO A 331 -7.72 27.64 -10.96
C PRO A 331 -7.95 27.25 -12.43
N ASP A 332 -6.88 27.23 -13.22
CA ASP A 332 -6.91 26.86 -14.66
C ASP A 332 -6.77 25.34 -14.88
N TYR A 333 -6.63 24.55 -13.81
CA TYR A 333 -6.54 23.11 -13.91
C TYR A 333 -7.90 22.49 -14.26
N ASP A 334 -7.93 21.74 -15.38
CA ASP A 334 -9.10 20.97 -15.80
C ASP A 334 -8.98 19.50 -15.33
N PRO A 335 -9.73 19.09 -14.30
CA PRO A 335 -9.66 17.72 -13.78
C PRO A 335 -10.30 16.68 -14.73
N THR A 336 -11.00 17.12 -15.78
CA THR A 336 -11.65 16.24 -16.76
C THR A 336 -10.72 15.86 -17.90
N GLN A 337 -9.61 16.59 -18.08
CA GLN A 337 -8.62 16.33 -19.11
C GLN A 337 -7.85 15.06 -18.79
N GLN A 338 -7.85 14.10 -19.73
CA GLN A 338 -7.06 12.90 -19.58
C GLN A 338 -5.57 13.25 -19.55
N TYR A 339 -4.88 12.81 -18.49
CA TYR A 339 -3.43 12.96 -18.37
C TYR A 339 -2.71 12.13 -19.44
N ILE A 340 -1.73 12.73 -20.12
CA ILE A 340 -0.81 12.09 -21.06
C ILE A 340 0.62 12.45 -20.62
N SER A 341 1.44 11.45 -20.34
CA SER A 341 2.83 11.64 -19.94
C SER A 341 3.64 12.37 -20.99
N ARG A 342 4.63 13.16 -20.58
CA ARG A 342 5.60 13.79 -21.49
C ARG A 342 6.36 12.79 -22.35
N PHE A 343 6.53 11.56 -21.89
CA PHE A 343 7.09 10.47 -22.70
C PHE A 343 6.24 10.11 -23.92
N ASP A 344 4.92 10.27 -23.83
CA ASP A 344 3.96 9.87 -24.85
C ASP A 344 3.54 11.06 -25.74
N ARG A 345 4.12 12.25 -25.48
CA ARG A 345 3.83 13.48 -26.21
C ARG A 345 4.98 13.85 -27.14
N PRO A 346 4.79 13.87 -28.49
CA PRO A 346 5.87 14.08 -29.44
C PRO A 346 6.54 15.46 -29.35
N GLU A 347 5.83 16.45 -28.81
CA GLU A 347 6.37 17.79 -28.59
C GLU A 347 7.41 17.88 -27.47
N TRP A 348 7.63 16.80 -26.70
CA TRP A 348 8.61 16.75 -25.61
C TRP A 348 9.67 15.69 -25.87
N SER A 349 10.92 16.00 -25.51
CA SER A 349 11.99 15.02 -25.52
C SER A 349 12.94 15.23 -24.33
N PRO A 350 13.47 14.12 -23.74
CA PRO A 350 14.53 14.21 -22.76
C PRO A 350 15.84 14.61 -23.42
N VAL A 351 16.47 15.66 -22.94
CA VAL A 351 17.79 16.14 -23.40
C VAL A 351 18.84 15.79 -22.34
N GLY A 352 19.77 14.93 -22.70
CA GLY A 352 20.92 14.57 -21.88
C GLY A 352 21.93 15.71 -21.84
N MET A 353 22.15 16.26 -20.64
CA MET A 353 23.02 17.42 -20.42
C MET A 353 24.32 17.07 -19.74
N LEU A 354 24.44 15.86 -19.20
CA LEU A 354 25.64 15.39 -18.51
C LEU A 354 25.73 13.86 -18.54
N GLY A 355 26.88 13.33 -18.88
CA GLY A 355 27.14 11.89 -18.76
C GLY A 355 27.60 11.24 -20.06
N VAL A 356 27.29 9.94 -20.21
CA VAL A 356 27.60 9.16 -21.41
C VAL A 356 26.32 9.06 -22.26
N LEU A 357 26.38 9.65 -23.45
CA LEU A 357 25.26 9.73 -24.36
C LEU A 357 25.58 9.03 -25.70
N SER A 358 24.57 8.43 -26.31
CA SER A 358 24.62 7.97 -27.69
C SER A 358 24.26 9.12 -28.64
N VAL A 359 25.05 9.31 -29.68
CA VAL A 359 24.86 10.38 -30.66
C VAL A 359 24.86 9.80 -32.08
N ILE A 360 23.97 10.31 -32.95
CA ILE A 360 24.02 10.00 -34.37
C ILE A 360 25.28 10.65 -34.97
N GLN A 361 26.01 9.93 -35.81
CA GLN A 361 27.25 10.40 -36.44
C GLN A 361 27.22 10.26 -37.97
N ASP A 362 28.09 11.01 -38.63
CA ASP A 362 28.27 11.03 -40.10
C ASP A 362 29.30 10.00 -40.62
N GLY A 363 29.79 9.08 -39.79
CA GLY A 363 30.79 8.09 -40.16
C GLY A 363 32.25 8.53 -39.96
N THR A 364 32.49 9.77 -39.53
CA THR A 364 33.86 10.31 -39.33
C THR A 364 34.41 10.09 -37.94
N CYS A 365 33.57 9.77 -36.96
CA CYS A 365 33.94 9.61 -35.56
C CYS A 365 34.90 8.43 -35.34
N LYS A 366 35.90 8.63 -34.46
CA LYS A 366 36.88 7.59 -34.10
C LYS A 366 37.03 7.51 -32.59
N VAL A 367 37.12 6.28 -32.07
CA VAL A 367 37.37 6.05 -30.63
C VAL A 367 38.62 6.83 -30.21
N ASN A 368 38.53 7.45 -29.03
CA ASN A 368 39.53 8.37 -28.49
C ASN A 368 39.71 9.69 -29.26
N GLY A 369 38.90 9.95 -30.27
CA GLY A 369 38.77 11.26 -30.94
C GLY A 369 37.82 12.19 -30.24
N TYR A 370 37.50 13.28 -30.94
CA TYR A 370 36.50 14.28 -30.54
C TYR A 370 35.49 14.47 -31.68
N CYS A 371 34.27 14.77 -31.31
CA CYS A 371 33.24 15.18 -32.29
C CYS A 371 32.51 16.42 -31.79
N CYS A 372 31.97 17.17 -32.70
CA CYS A 372 31.11 18.32 -32.49
C CYS A 372 29.85 18.21 -33.37
N CYS A 373 28.90 19.11 -33.18
CA CYS A 373 27.68 19.20 -33.95
C CYS A 373 28.00 19.67 -35.42
N ASN A 374 27.39 19.08 -36.43
CA ASN A 374 27.40 19.55 -37.79
C ASN A 374 26.03 20.21 -38.15
N SER A 375 25.89 20.64 -39.44
CA SER A 375 24.68 21.31 -39.92
C SER A 375 23.41 20.46 -39.90
N GLU A 376 23.48 19.16 -39.61
CA GLU A 376 22.34 18.25 -39.51
C GLU A 376 22.01 17.87 -38.08
N GLY A 377 22.68 18.48 -37.09
CA GLY A 377 22.52 18.15 -35.66
C GLY A 377 23.11 16.79 -35.30
N ILE A 378 24.07 16.27 -36.09
CA ILE A 378 24.73 14.98 -35.79
C ILE A 378 26.23 15.17 -35.54
N ALA A 379 26.86 14.18 -34.98
CA ALA A 379 28.28 14.24 -34.64
C ALA A 379 29.15 14.12 -35.90
N THR A 380 30.11 15.04 -36.01
CA THR A 380 31.21 14.99 -36.99
C THR A 380 32.54 15.08 -36.25
N SER A 381 33.59 14.44 -36.80
CA SER A 381 34.94 14.49 -36.21
C SER A 381 35.46 15.92 -36.15
N CYS A 382 36.03 16.33 -35.04
CA CYS A 382 36.60 17.66 -34.88
C CYS A 382 37.87 17.65 -34.02
N ASP A 383 38.54 18.80 -33.95
CA ASP A 383 39.68 18.99 -33.06
C ASP A 383 39.23 19.10 -31.57
N ARG A 384 40.10 18.70 -30.64
CA ARG A 384 39.85 18.81 -29.21
C ARG A 384 39.43 20.19 -28.72
N ASN A 385 39.96 21.23 -29.39
CA ASN A 385 39.74 22.63 -28.98
C ASN A 385 38.54 23.26 -29.72
N THR A 386 37.81 22.49 -30.51
CA THR A 386 36.57 22.97 -31.12
C THR A 386 35.53 23.22 -30.03
N GLU A 387 34.80 24.31 -30.13
CA GLU A 387 33.69 24.60 -29.20
C GLU A 387 32.64 23.49 -29.27
N GLY A 388 32.10 23.10 -28.12
CA GLY A 388 31.14 21.98 -28.05
C GLY A 388 31.73 20.58 -28.29
N ALA A 389 33.07 20.43 -28.36
CA ALA A 389 33.70 19.14 -28.64
C ALA A 389 33.47 18.11 -27.51
N CYS A 390 32.87 16.98 -27.87
CA CYS A 390 32.64 15.84 -26.99
C CYS A 390 33.69 14.77 -27.21
N ARG A 391 34.12 14.07 -26.13
CA ARG A 391 35.06 12.97 -26.20
C ARG A 391 34.33 11.70 -26.65
N ILE A 392 34.79 11.07 -27.74
CA ILE A 392 34.28 9.80 -28.23
C ILE A 392 34.92 8.66 -27.44
N ILE A 393 34.09 7.83 -26.79
CA ILE A 393 34.53 6.67 -26.01
C ILE A 393 34.32 5.36 -26.75
N GLU A 394 33.31 5.33 -27.65
CA GLU A 394 32.96 4.14 -28.42
C GLU A 394 32.38 4.54 -29.78
N VAL A 395 32.62 3.76 -30.80
CA VAL A 395 31.91 3.80 -32.08
C VAL A 395 31.15 2.50 -32.20
N ILE A 396 29.82 2.55 -32.00
CA ILE A 396 28.95 1.38 -32.02
C ILE A 396 28.83 0.84 -33.45
N ASN A 397 28.62 1.75 -34.39
CA ASN A 397 28.56 1.47 -35.84
C ASN A 397 28.81 2.76 -36.65
N ASP A 398 28.63 2.68 -37.94
CA ASP A 398 28.81 3.83 -38.87
C ASP A 398 27.82 4.98 -38.67
N LYS A 399 26.74 4.77 -37.88
CA LYS A 399 25.68 5.77 -37.64
C LYS A 399 25.63 6.25 -36.19
N VAL A 400 26.21 5.51 -35.23
CA VAL A 400 26.08 5.81 -33.79
C VAL A 400 27.43 5.73 -33.11
N ALA A 401 27.73 6.75 -32.32
CA ALA A 401 28.86 6.78 -31.39
C ALA A 401 28.39 7.07 -29.98
N ARG A 402 29.20 6.73 -28.97
CA ARG A 402 29.00 7.12 -27.57
C ARG A 402 30.03 8.16 -27.18
N VAL A 403 29.55 9.20 -26.54
CA VAL A 403 30.37 10.36 -26.16
C VAL A 403 30.21 10.69 -24.67
N ILE A 404 31.22 11.32 -24.10
CA ILE A 404 31.09 11.99 -22.81
C ILE A 404 30.68 13.43 -23.10
N PHE A 405 29.49 13.79 -22.65
CA PHE A 405 28.98 15.16 -22.68
C PHE A 405 29.15 15.78 -21.28
N ARG A 406 29.61 17.04 -21.23
CA ARG A 406 29.94 17.72 -19.96
C ARG A 406 29.45 19.15 -19.97
#